data_a9b4ecc647ce0be60dfbb46e8318df3c
#
_entry.id   a9b4ecc647ce0be60dfbb46e8318df3c
#
_cell.length_a   1.000
_cell.length_b   1.000
_cell.length_c   1.000
_cell.angle_alpha   90.00
_cell.angle_beta   90.00
_cell.angle_gamma   90.00
#
_symmetry.space_group_name_H-M   'P 1'
#
loop_
_entity.id
_entity.type
_entity.pdbx_description
1 polymer ?
#
loop_
_entity_poly.entity_id
_entity_poly.type
_entity_poly.pdbx_seq_one_letter_code
_entity_poly.pdbx_strand_id
1 'polypeptide(L)'
;ITKLFGSNLKKKYFNQQILQQIKEKQDIIFIIRPDLLEISLLKILKENTDSFIAYYYDSCKKYPRQLDISSFFDEIYSYETEDIEKYNFLEASNFIYDETIQPQQIEYDIFNVSSYDSRIDEINDVSKILFDAGFKIYFVLFWFEKLIYPHLHSTTEYLSLNETKEIISRSKAMIDIQRKDQKGLSFRTFESLGYRKKLITANTMVQNYDFYHPNNILIIDSENINITEIKRFLELPYVEISQDIINKYNVKNFTKNIFKL
;
A
#
# COMPACT_ATOMS: atom_id res chain seq x y z
N ILE A 1 -33.62 -4.92 -0.68
CA ILE A 1 -33.93 -3.49 -0.99
C ILE A 1 -32.86 -2.57 -0.42
N THR A 2 -32.27 -2.84 0.74
CA THR A 2 -31.23 -2.01 1.39
C THR A 2 -29.88 -1.98 0.65
N LYS A 3 -29.53 -2.97 -0.15
CA LYS A 3 -28.27 -3.03 -0.91
C LYS A 3 -28.22 -2.11 -2.16
N LEU A 4 -29.35 -1.80 -2.75
CA LEU A 4 -29.43 -0.98 -3.98
C LEU A 4 -29.48 0.54 -3.71
N PHE A 5 -30.03 0.96 -2.60
CA PHE A 5 -30.14 2.38 -2.23
C PHE A 5 -28.98 2.86 -1.32
N GLY A 6 -28.30 1.96 -0.61
CA GLY A 6 -27.29 2.31 0.38
C GLY A 6 -26.00 2.93 -0.17
N SER A 7 -25.57 2.53 -1.37
CA SER A 7 -24.29 3.03 -1.95
C SER A 7 -24.40 4.49 -2.43
N ASN A 8 -25.51 4.86 -3.07
CA ASN A 8 -25.72 6.23 -3.55
C ASN A 8 -25.98 7.23 -2.42
N LEU A 9 -26.66 6.81 -1.35
CA LEU A 9 -26.88 7.67 -0.19
C LEU A 9 -25.58 7.92 0.58
N LYS A 10 -24.74 6.90 0.74
CA LYS A 10 -23.41 7.07 1.34
C LYS A 10 -22.53 8.03 0.54
N LYS A 11 -22.47 7.88 -0.79
CA LYS A 11 -21.73 8.80 -1.67
C LYS A 11 -22.23 10.24 -1.54
N LYS A 12 -23.55 10.47 -1.60
CA LYS A 12 -24.13 11.79 -1.40
C LYS A 12 -23.80 12.37 -0.04
N TYR A 13 -23.87 11.58 1.01
CA TYR A 13 -23.51 12.01 2.35
C TYR A 13 -22.03 12.45 2.42
N PHE A 14 -21.09 11.64 1.91
CA PHE A 14 -19.67 12.00 1.88
C PHE A 14 -19.41 13.25 1.03
N ASN A 15 -20.05 13.36 -0.14
CA ASN A 15 -19.92 14.56 -0.98
C ASN A 15 -20.40 15.80 -0.24
N GLN A 16 -21.51 15.74 0.49
CA GLN A 16 -22.02 16.85 1.31
C GLN A 16 -21.06 17.20 2.46
N GLN A 17 -20.47 16.19 3.14
CA GLN A 17 -19.49 16.42 4.20
C GLN A 17 -18.25 17.15 3.66
N ILE A 18 -17.74 16.78 2.50
CA ILE A 18 -16.61 17.45 1.85
C ILE A 18 -16.98 18.90 1.52
N LEU A 19 -18.14 19.13 0.89
CA LEU A 19 -18.59 20.47 0.53
C LEU A 19 -18.77 21.40 1.76
N GLN A 20 -19.22 20.87 2.89
CA GLN A 20 -19.37 21.63 4.12
C GLN A 20 -18.03 22.11 4.73
N GLN A 21 -16.91 21.46 4.38
CA GLN A 21 -15.56 21.85 4.84
C GLN A 21 -15.01 23.03 4.01
N ILE A 22 -15.48 23.20 2.76
CA ILE A 22 -14.99 24.24 1.86
C ILE A 22 -15.82 25.51 2.09
N LYS A 23 -15.33 26.39 2.94
CA LYS A 23 -15.99 27.67 3.26
C LYS A 23 -15.46 28.83 2.44
N GLU A 24 -14.27 28.69 1.91
CA GLU A 24 -13.54 29.68 1.13
C GLU A 24 -12.64 28.97 0.12
N LYS A 25 -12.12 29.70 -0.84
CA LYS A 25 -11.18 29.19 -1.83
C LYS A 25 -9.91 28.73 -1.15
N GLN A 26 -9.41 27.53 -1.55
CA GLN A 26 -8.23 26.91 -1.00
C GLN A 26 -7.03 27.14 -1.94
N ASP A 27 -5.83 27.32 -1.40
CA ASP A 27 -4.61 27.38 -2.21
C ASP A 27 -4.39 26.02 -2.93
N ILE A 28 -4.53 24.92 -2.19
CA ILE A 28 -4.35 23.57 -2.73
C ILE A 28 -5.46 22.65 -2.23
N ILE A 29 -6.07 21.90 -3.15
CA ILE A 29 -6.86 20.71 -2.83
C ILE A 29 -6.13 19.49 -3.37
N PHE A 30 -5.75 18.57 -2.47
CA PHE A 30 -5.10 17.31 -2.77
C PHE A 30 -6.02 16.12 -2.50
N ILE A 31 -6.19 15.25 -3.49
CA ILE A 31 -7.10 14.10 -3.37
C ILE A 31 -6.36 12.81 -3.66
N ILE A 32 -6.42 11.88 -2.71
CA ILE A 32 -6.04 10.49 -2.89
C ILE A 32 -7.29 9.71 -3.31
N ARG A 33 -7.22 8.90 -4.39
CA ARG A 33 -8.35 8.11 -4.90
C ARG A 33 -9.55 8.97 -5.35
N PRO A 34 -9.37 9.93 -6.26
CA PRO A 34 -10.45 10.79 -6.73
C PRO A 34 -11.55 10.04 -7.51
N ASP A 35 -11.27 8.81 -7.97
CA ASP A 35 -12.25 7.93 -8.64
C ASP A 35 -13.48 7.59 -7.78
N LEU A 36 -13.38 7.79 -6.47
CA LEU A 36 -14.50 7.60 -5.54
C LEU A 36 -15.49 8.79 -5.54
N LEU A 37 -15.08 9.97 -6.03
CA LEU A 37 -15.89 11.18 -6.00
C LEU A 37 -16.82 11.31 -7.21
N GLU A 38 -17.93 12.03 -7.04
CA GLU A 38 -18.83 12.37 -8.14
C GLU A 38 -18.24 13.50 -9.00
N ILE A 39 -18.51 13.49 -10.30
CA ILE A 39 -18.05 14.53 -11.24
C ILE A 39 -18.53 15.92 -10.82
N SER A 40 -19.77 16.02 -10.33
CA SER A 40 -20.33 17.28 -9.82
C SER A 40 -19.50 17.86 -8.67
N LEU A 41 -19.02 16.99 -7.75
CA LEU A 41 -18.15 17.41 -6.66
C LEU A 41 -16.77 17.83 -7.18
N LEU A 42 -16.17 17.06 -8.10
CA LEU A 42 -14.87 17.41 -8.68
C LEU A 42 -14.89 18.80 -9.35
N LYS A 43 -15.99 19.16 -10.05
CA LYS A 43 -16.17 20.49 -10.63
C LYS A 43 -16.15 21.58 -9.55
N ILE A 44 -16.94 21.40 -8.49
CA ILE A 44 -17.00 22.38 -7.39
C ILE A 44 -15.64 22.52 -6.72
N LEU A 45 -14.92 21.40 -6.47
CA LEU A 45 -13.59 21.42 -5.88
C LEU A 45 -12.60 22.19 -6.76
N LYS A 46 -12.62 21.94 -8.08
CA LYS A 46 -11.77 22.64 -9.05
C LYS A 46 -12.01 24.15 -9.06
N GLU A 47 -13.27 24.58 -8.98
CA GLU A 47 -13.64 25.99 -8.94
C GLU A 47 -13.24 26.71 -7.63
N ASN A 48 -13.02 25.91 -6.56
CA ASN A 48 -12.71 26.41 -5.21
C ASN A 48 -11.25 26.17 -4.80
N THR A 49 -10.33 26.00 -5.76
CA THR A 49 -8.90 25.90 -5.47
C THR A 49 -8.05 26.60 -6.53
N ASP A 50 -6.86 27.04 -6.15
CA ASP A 50 -5.84 27.52 -7.07
C ASP A 50 -5.06 26.39 -7.72
N SER A 51 -4.83 25.30 -6.97
CA SER A 51 -4.15 24.09 -7.46
C SER A 51 -4.92 22.84 -7.07
N PHE A 52 -5.33 22.06 -8.06
CA PHE A 52 -6.08 20.82 -7.86
C PHE A 52 -5.20 19.61 -8.20
N ILE A 53 -4.75 18.87 -7.19
CA ILE A 53 -3.76 17.81 -7.31
C ILE A 53 -4.40 16.46 -6.98
N ALA A 54 -4.13 15.45 -7.78
CA ALA A 54 -4.50 14.07 -7.50
C ALA A 54 -3.29 13.17 -7.25
N TYR A 55 -3.43 12.22 -6.35
CA TYR A 55 -2.53 11.08 -6.23
C TYR A 55 -3.28 9.79 -6.51
N TYR A 56 -2.90 9.13 -7.60
CA TYR A 56 -3.48 7.85 -8.01
C TYR A 56 -2.78 6.72 -7.26
N TYR A 57 -3.44 6.32 -6.18
CA TYR A 57 -2.97 5.30 -5.25
C TYR A 57 -3.03 3.86 -5.80
N ASP A 58 -3.68 3.65 -6.92
CA ASP A 58 -3.81 2.39 -7.65
C ASP A 58 -3.68 2.66 -9.15
N SER A 59 -3.31 1.66 -9.95
CA SER A 59 -3.16 1.81 -11.39
C SER A 59 -4.48 2.18 -12.09
N CYS A 60 -4.36 2.91 -13.18
CA CYS A 60 -5.50 3.21 -14.08
C CYS A 60 -6.07 1.93 -14.71
N LYS A 61 -5.26 0.88 -14.85
CA LYS A 61 -5.73 -0.43 -15.29
C LYS A 61 -6.72 -1.04 -14.29
N LYS A 62 -6.47 -0.91 -12.99
CA LYS A 62 -7.37 -1.39 -11.93
C LYS A 62 -8.61 -0.51 -11.78
N TYR A 63 -8.45 0.79 -11.89
CA TYR A 63 -9.52 1.78 -11.77
C TYR A 63 -9.57 2.71 -12.99
N PRO A 64 -10.12 2.25 -14.13
CA PRO A 64 -10.14 3.02 -15.40
C PRO A 64 -10.81 4.38 -15.28
N ARG A 65 -11.74 4.55 -14.33
CA ARG A 65 -12.40 5.84 -14.07
C ARG A 65 -11.42 6.97 -13.72
N GLN A 66 -10.23 6.66 -13.22
CA GLN A 66 -9.19 7.66 -12.98
C GLN A 66 -8.85 8.45 -14.26
N LEU A 67 -8.89 7.79 -15.43
CA LEU A 67 -8.64 8.43 -16.73
C LEU A 67 -9.80 9.36 -17.13
N ASP A 68 -11.06 8.96 -16.87
CA ASP A 68 -12.24 9.75 -17.22
C ASP A 68 -12.27 11.10 -16.50
N ILE A 69 -11.63 11.17 -15.32
CA ILE A 69 -11.62 12.36 -14.47
C ILE A 69 -10.28 13.11 -14.47
N SER A 70 -9.28 12.62 -15.21
CA SER A 70 -7.92 13.18 -15.19
C SER A 70 -7.89 14.67 -15.59
N SER A 71 -8.74 15.09 -16.51
CA SER A 71 -8.82 16.48 -16.99
C SER A 71 -9.28 17.51 -15.94
N PHE A 72 -9.75 17.07 -14.77
CA PHE A 72 -10.09 18.00 -13.68
C PHE A 72 -8.86 18.50 -12.93
N PHE A 73 -7.76 17.74 -12.93
CA PHE A 73 -6.60 18.03 -12.11
C PHE A 73 -5.54 18.83 -12.88
N ASP A 74 -4.85 19.70 -12.18
CA ASP A 74 -3.69 20.44 -12.70
C ASP A 74 -2.45 19.55 -12.71
N GLU A 75 -2.32 18.70 -11.69
CA GLU A 75 -1.24 17.74 -11.55
C GLU A 75 -1.79 16.39 -11.06
N ILE A 76 -1.29 15.33 -11.67
CA ILE A 76 -1.61 13.95 -11.27
C ILE A 76 -0.30 13.25 -10.96
N TYR A 77 -0.20 12.75 -9.75
CA TYR A 77 0.91 11.91 -9.31
C TYR A 77 0.49 10.44 -9.29
N SER A 78 1.41 9.57 -9.66
CA SER A 78 1.24 8.12 -9.59
C SER A 78 2.53 7.46 -9.12
N TYR A 79 2.42 6.32 -8.49
CA TYR A 79 3.56 5.44 -8.18
C TYR A 79 3.68 4.30 -9.19
N GLU A 80 2.70 4.15 -10.08
CA GLU A 80 2.67 3.07 -11.07
C GLU A 80 3.41 3.50 -12.34
N THR A 81 4.54 2.86 -12.60
CA THR A 81 5.44 3.22 -13.71
C THR A 81 4.75 3.22 -15.07
N GLU A 82 3.88 2.22 -15.33
CA GLU A 82 3.17 2.15 -16.61
C GLU A 82 2.23 3.34 -16.82
N ASP A 83 1.57 3.81 -15.76
CA ASP A 83 0.66 4.97 -15.84
C ASP A 83 1.46 6.26 -16.04
N ILE A 84 2.60 6.41 -15.35
CA ILE A 84 3.50 7.56 -15.48
C ILE A 84 3.97 7.69 -16.95
N GLU A 85 4.50 6.62 -17.51
CA GLU A 85 5.01 6.61 -18.89
C GLU A 85 3.91 6.82 -19.93
N LYS A 86 2.76 6.15 -19.75
CA LYS A 86 1.70 6.14 -20.74
C LYS A 86 0.86 7.42 -20.77
N TYR A 87 0.62 8.01 -19.60
CA TYR A 87 -0.27 9.15 -19.44
C TYR A 87 0.45 10.44 -19.06
N ASN A 88 1.80 10.39 -18.99
CA ASN A 88 2.63 11.53 -18.61
C ASN A 88 2.24 12.10 -17.23
N PHE A 89 1.97 11.21 -16.27
CA PHE A 89 1.74 11.60 -14.89
C PHE A 89 3.07 11.92 -14.20
N LEU A 90 3.01 12.67 -13.11
CA LEU A 90 4.17 12.95 -12.28
C LEU A 90 4.47 11.74 -11.38
N GLU A 91 5.75 11.44 -11.21
CA GLU A 91 6.17 10.35 -10.36
C GLU A 91 6.10 10.73 -8.87
N ALA A 92 5.48 9.87 -8.08
CA ALA A 92 5.56 9.91 -6.63
C ALA A 92 5.49 8.48 -6.07
N SER A 93 6.53 8.04 -5.39
CA SER A 93 6.52 6.73 -4.71
C SER A 93 5.49 6.72 -3.58
N ASN A 94 5.12 5.53 -3.10
CA ASN A 94 4.55 5.41 -1.77
C ASN A 94 5.59 5.86 -0.72
N PHE A 95 5.20 5.99 0.55
CA PHE A 95 6.02 6.64 1.55
C PHE A 95 5.99 5.93 2.91
N ILE A 96 7.01 6.20 3.71
CA ILE A 96 7.09 5.80 5.11
C ILE A 96 6.23 6.77 5.92
N TYR A 97 5.17 6.26 6.55
CA TYR A 97 4.28 7.07 7.39
C TYR A 97 4.64 7.01 8.87
N ASP A 98 5.37 5.98 9.30
CA ASP A 98 5.84 5.80 10.68
C ASP A 98 7.20 5.09 10.68
N GLU A 99 8.13 5.57 11.48
CA GLU A 99 9.48 5.00 11.65
C GLU A 99 9.68 4.43 13.06
N THR A 100 8.68 4.56 13.92
CA THR A 100 8.81 4.18 15.32
C THR A 100 8.26 2.78 15.57
N ILE A 101 9.11 1.85 15.93
CA ILE A 101 8.71 0.51 16.36
C ILE A 101 9.41 0.17 17.68
N GLN A 102 8.66 -0.38 18.63
CA GLN A 102 9.25 -0.87 19.87
C GLN A 102 9.65 -2.33 19.68
N PRO A 103 10.93 -2.70 19.93
CA PRO A 103 11.36 -4.08 19.86
C PRO A 103 10.54 -4.94 20.83
N GLN A 104 10.04 -6.08 20.33
CA GLN A 104 9.31 -7.06 21.13
C GLN A 104 9.91 -8.46 20.93
N GLN A 105 9.52 -9.39 21.78
CA GLN A 105 9.88 -10.79 21.61
C GLN A 105 9.31 -11.29 20.27
N ILE A 106 10.16 -11.89 19.45
CA ILE A 106 9.74 -12.45 18.17
C ILE A 106 8.87 -13.69 18.37
N GLU A 107 7.68 -13.67 17.80
CA GLU A 107 6.71 -14.76 17.83
C GLU A 107 6.54 -15.41 16.47
N TYR A 108 6.67 -14.61 15.40
CA TYR A 108 6.45 -15.03 14.02
C TYR A 108 7.71 -14.90 13.18
N ASP A 109 7.90 -15.83 12.26
CA ASP A 109 8.94 -15.72 11.27
C ASP A 109 8.51 -14.77 10.15
N ILE A 110 7.25 -14.90 9.67
CA ILE A 110 6.75 -14.14 8.52
C ILE A 110 5.32 -13.65 8.78
N PHE A 111 5.09 -12.37 8.53
CA PHE A 111 3.79 -11.70 8.62
C PHE A 111 3.29 -11.23 7.26
N ASN A 112 1.99 -11.40 7.01
CA ASN A 112 1.26 -10.79 5.90
C ASN A 112 -0.08 -10.25 6.37
N VAL A 113 -0.51 -9.13 5.80
CA VAL A 113 -1.90 -8.66 5.88
C VAL A 113 -2.38 -8.26 4.50
N SER A 114 -3.52 -8.80 4.10
CA SER A 114 -4.10 -8.61 2.77
C SER A 114 -5.62 -8.49 2.86
N SER A 115 -6.21 -7.81 1.89
CA SER A 115 -7.65 -7.90 1.62
C SER A 115 -7.91 -9.03 0.63
N TYR A 116 -9.09 -9.62 0.73
CA TYR A 116 -9.55 -10.62 -0.24
C TYR A 116 -9.69 -9.99 -1.64
N ASP A 117 -8.93 -10.51 -2.59
CA ASP A 117 -8.99 -10.14 -4.00
C ASP A 117 -8.52 -11.31 -4.89
N SER A 118 -8.20 -11.03 -6.15
CA SER A 118 -7.75 -12.04 -7.12
C SER A 118 -6.46 -12.77 -6.76
N ARG A 119 -5.72 -12.34 -5.73
CA ARG A 119 -4.50 -13.01 -5.24
C ARG A 119 -4.77 -14.08 -4.20
N ILE A 120 -6.03 -14.32 -3.84
CA ILE A 120 -6.35 -15.19 -2.69
C ILE A 120 -5.78 -16.60 -2.83
N ASP A 121 -5.83 -17.18 -4.01
CA ASP A 121 -5.27 -18.52 -4.25
C ASP A 121 -3.75 -18.51 -4.06
N GLU A 122 -3.05 -17.52 -4.61
CA GLU A 122 -1.61 -17.36 -4.44
C GLU A 122 -1.23 -17.11 -2.96
N ILE A 123 -1.96 -16.25 -2.25
CA ILE A 123 -1.73 -15.99 -0.80
C ILE A 123 -1.92 -17.28 0.01
N ASN A 124 -2.96 -18.05 -0.29
CA ASN A 124 -3.23 -19.30 0.39
C ASN A 124 -2.14 -20.34 0.10
N ASP A 125 -1.70 -20.49 -1.14
CA ASP A 125 -0.65 -21.44 -1.53
C ASP A 125 0.69 -21.07 -0.89
N VAL A 126 1.07 -19.80 -0.93
CA VAL A 126 2.29 -19.31 -0.26
C VAL A 126 2.21 -19.59 1.25
N SER A 127 1.07 -19.30 1.89
CA SER A 127 0.90 -19.54 3.32
C SER A 127 1.05 -21.02 3.66
N LYS A 128 0.45 -21.91 2.85
CA LYS A 128 0.56 -23.35 3.02
C LYS A 128 2.00 -23.83 2.88
N ILE A 129 2.70 -23.42 1.82
CA ILE A 129 4.11 -23.81 1.57
C ILE A 129 5.00 -23.40 2.74
N LEU A 130 4.85 -22.18 3.24
CA LEU A 130 5.63 -21.68 4.36
C LEU A 130 5.30 -22.42 5.66
N PHE A 131 4.03 -22.68 5.93
CA PHE A 131 3.60 -23.44 7.10
C PHE A 131 4.12 -24.88 7.08
N ASP A 132 3.97 -25.59 5.96
CA ASP A 132 4.45 -26.96 5.78
C ASP A 132 5.99 -27.05 5.91
N ALA A 133 6.73 -25.97 5.58
CA ALA A 133 8.16 -25.85 5.76
C ALA A 133 8.59 -25.54 7.22
N GLY A 134 7.63 -25.40 8.14
CA GLY A 134 7.83 -25.20 9.57
C GLY A 134 8.04 -23.74 10.02
N PHE A 135 7.72 -22.74 9.16
CA PHE A 135 7.73 -21.35 9.58
C PHE A 135 6.53 -21.01 10.47
N LYS A 136 6.78 -20.20 11.49
CA LYS A 136 5.72 -19.57 12.28
C LYS A 136 5.17 -18.37 11.51
N ILE A 137 4.10 -18.57 10.76
CA ILE A 137 3.48 -17.53 9.96
C ILE A 137 2.28 -16.90 10.69
N TYR A 138 2.02 -15.61 10.41
CA TYR A 138 0.82 -14.92 10.82
C TYR A 138 0.27 -14.13 9.63
N PHE A 139 -0.66 -14.75 8.89
CA PHE A 139 -1.27 -14.18 7.70
C PHE A 139 -2.69 -13.77 7.99
N VAL A 140 -3.01 -12.48 7.83
CA VAL A 140 -4.34 -11.91 8.07
C VAL A 140 -5.01 -11.61 6.74
N LEU A 141 -6.23 -12.10 6.59
CA LEU A 141 -7.07 -11.87 5.44
C LEU A 141 -8.33 -11.11 5.85
N PHE A 142 -8.46 -9.87 5.38
CA PHE A 142 -9.67 -9.08 5.58
C PHE A 142 -10.69 -9.33 4.48
N TRP A 143 -11.94 -9.58 4.89
CA TRP A 143 -13.12 -9.59 4.02
C TRP A 143 -14.37 -9.24 4.81
N PHE A 144 -15.44 -8.82 4.13
CA PHE A 144 -16.73 -8.48 4.75
C PHE A 144 -17.50 -9.69 5.31
N GLU A 145 -17.09 -10.91 4.94
CA GLU A 145 -17.66 -12.17 5.40
C GLU A 145 -16.53 -13.07 5.90
N LYS A 146 -16.82 -13.89 6.91
CA LYS A 146 -15.83 -14.82 7.44
C LYS A 146 -15.50 -15.88 6.40
N LEU A 147 -14.23 -15.99 6.05
CA LEU A 147 -13.69 -16.99 5.13
C LEU A 147 -12.94 -18.07 5.92
N ILE A 148 -12.84 -19.27 5.36
CA ILE A 148 -12.14 -20.38 6.00
C ILE A 148 -10.99 -20.81 5.10
N TYR A 149 -9.77 -20.47 5.53
CA TYR A 149 -8.52 -20.92 4.96
C TYR A 149 -7.63 -21.48 6.09
N PRO A 150 -7.00 -22.66 5.92
CA PRO A 150 -6.31 -23.36 7.03
C PRO A 150 -5.21 -22.54 7.71
N HIS A 151 -4.51 -21.68 6.95
CA HIS A 151 -3.34 -20.96 7.40
C HIS A 151 -3.52 -19.43 7.38
N LEU A 152 -4.75 -18.94 7.15
CA LEU A 152 -5.06 -17.52 7.13
C LEU A 152 -6.03 -17.18 8.29
N HIS A 153 -5.70 -16.12 9.03
CA HIS A 153 -6.60 -15.53 10.00
C HIS A 153 -7.59 -14.62 9.29
N SER A 154 -8.80 -15.13 9.01
CA SER A 154 -9.85 -14.35 8.40
C SER A 154 -10.48 -13.40 9.42
N THR A 155 -10.58 -12.12 9.08
CA THR A 155 -11.22 -11.08 9.88
C THR A 155 -12.25 -10.30 9.05
N THR A 156 -13.33 -9.85 9.71
CA THR A 156 -14.34 -8.97 9.13
C THR A 156 -14.11 -7.50 9.49
N GLU A 157 -13.09 -7.22 10.32
CA GLU A 157 -12.69 -5.89 10.74
C GLU A 157 -11.29 -5.60 10.24
N TYR A 158 -11.04 -4.35 9.83
CA TYR A 158 -9.70 -3.92 9.47
C TYR A 158 -8.82 -3.88 10.72
N LEU A 159 -7.60 -4.41 10.59
CA LEU A 159 -6.57 -4.13 11.59
C LEU A 159 -6.26 -2.62 11.60
N SER A 160 -6.27 -2.03 12.76
CA SER A 160 -5.77 -0.67 12.94
C SER A 160 -4.26 -0.60 12.65
N LEU A 161 -3.75 0.60 12.38
CA LEU A 161 -2.31 0.81 12.20
C LEU A 161 -1.51 0.34 13.43
N ASN A 162 -2.04 0.54 14.65
CA ASN A 162 -1.38 0.11 15.88
C ASN A 162 -1.35 -1.41 16.01
N GLU A 163 -2.44 -2.13 15.73
CA GLU A 163 -2.46 -3.59 15.73
C GLU A 163 -1.52 -4.17 14.69
N THR A 164 -1.52 -3.61 13.48
CA THR A 164 -0.59 -4.03 12.42
C THR A 164 0.87 -3.83 12.85
N LYS A 165 1.19 -2.68 13.41
CA LYS A 165 2.52 -2.34 13.94
C LYS A 165 2.96 -3.28 15.07
N GLU A 166 2.04 -3.63 15.96
CA GLU A 166 2.32 -4.58 17.04
C GLU A 166 2.69 -5.97 16.49
N ILE A 167 1.96 -6.46 15.50
CA ILE A 167 2.27 -7.74 14.87
C ILE A 167 3.60 -7.67 14.11
N ILE A 168 3.87 -6.59 13.37
CA ILE A 168 5.14 -6.36 12.70
C ILE A 168 6.30 -6.38 13.71
N SER A 169 6.13 -5.76 14.88
CA SER A 169 7.17 -5.71 15.91
C SER A 169 7.58 -7.10 16.39
N ARG A 170 6.63 -8.04 16.45
CA ARG A 170 6.82 -9.44 16.86
C ARG A 170 7.19 -10.38 15.70
N SER A 171 7.37 -9.87 14.49
CA SER A 171 7.72 -10.65 13.30
C SER A 171 9.16 -10.42 12.85
N LYS A 172 9.85 -11.46 12.34
CA LYS A 172 11.19 -11.31 11.74
C LYS A 172 11.14 -10.60 10.39
N ALA A 173 10.17 -10.98 9.55
CA ALA A 173 10.00 -10.43 8.21
C ALA A 173 8.53 -10.20 7.87
N MET A 174 8.31 -9.30 6.93
CA MET A 174 7.04 -9.11 6.25
C MET A 174 7.10 -9.75 4.87
N ILE A 175 5.97 -10.26 4.36
CA ILE A 175 5.88 -10.71 2.98
C ILE A 175 4.81 -9.91 2.23
N ASP A 176 5.19 -9.43 1.05
CA ASP A 176 4.31 -8.72 0.12
C ASP A 176 4.06 -9.58 -1.11
N ILE A 177 2.88 -10.17 -1.18
CA ILE A 177 2.40 -10.91 -2.36
C ILE A 177 1.67 -9.90 -3.23
N GLN A 178 2.42 -9.31 -4.15
CA GLN A 178 1.95 -8.22 -4.98
C GLN A 178 1.13 -8.73 -6.16
N ARG A 179 0.23 -7.89 -6.66
CA ARG A 179 -0.52 -8.19 -7.88
C ARG A 179 0.43 -8.24 -9.08
N LYS A 180 0.24 -9.22 -9.95
CA LYS A 180 1.07 -9.42 -11.16
C LYS A 180 1.02 -8.24 -12.15
N ASP A 181 -0.05 -7.44 -12.11
CA ASP A 181 -0.26 -6.28 -12.96
C ASP A 181 0.19 -4.94 -12.33
N GLN A 182 0.84 -4.99 -11.17
CA GLN A 182 1.35 -3.82 -10.46
C GLN A 182 2.89 -3.81 -10.51
N LYS A 183 3.47 -2.74 -11.04
CA LYS A 183 4.93 -2.54 -11.09
C LYS A 183 5.44 -1.63 -9.98
N GLY A 184 4.66 -0.63 -9.61
CA GLY A 184 5.00 0.26 -8.50
C GLY A 184 5.09 -0.49 -7.16
N LEU A 185 5.94 -0.02 -6.25
CA LEU A 185 6.14 -0.64 -4.95
C LEU A 185 4.94 -0.36 -4.02
N SER A 186 4.46 -1.39 -3.36
CA SER A 186 3.37 -1.29 -2.41
C SER A 186 3.77 -0.52 -1.14
N PHE A 187 2.77 -0.07 -0.35
CA PHE A 187 3.03 0.49 0.98
C PHE A 187 3.78 -0.46 1.91
N ARG A 188 3.62 -1.77 1.73
CA ARG A 188 4.31 -2.79 2.53
C ARG A 188 5.83 -2.66 2.44
N THR A 189 6.35 -2.29 1.26
CA THR A 189 7.77 -2.04 1.06
C THR A 189 8.26 -0.85 1.92
N PHE A 190 7.54 0.26 1.90
CA PHE A 190 7.91 1.45 2.67
C PHE A 190 7.68 1.28 4.16
N GLU A 191 6.68 0.51 4.54
CA GLU A 191 6.41 0.13 5.93
C GLU A 191 7.54 -0.75 6.49
N SER A 192 8.01 -1.74 5.71
CA SER A 192 9.15 -2.58 6.11
C SER A 192 10.43 -1.75 6.26
N LEU A 193 10.66 -0.79 5.35
CA LEU A 193 11.79 0.13 5.40
C LEU A 193 11.73 1.01 6.66
N GLY A 194 10.58 1.65 6.93
CA GLY A 194 10.39 2.53 8.09
C GLY A 194 10.56 1.80 9.42
N TYR A 195 10.07 0.57 9.52
CA TYR A 195 10.18 -0.24 10.73
C TYR A 195 11.47 -1.07 10.83
N ARG A 196 12.39 -0.93 9.86
CA ARG A 196 13.64 -1.71 9.80
C ARG A 196 13.38 -3.22 9.90
N LYS A 197 12.35 -3.68 9.19
CA LYS A 197 11.98 -5.08 9.08
C LYS A 197 12.38 -5.65 7.73
N LYS A 198 12.76 -6.92 7.72
CA LYS A 198 13.00 -7.63 6.47
C LYS A 198 11.73 -7.73 5.64
N LEU A 199 11.90 -7.66 4.33
CA LEU A 199 10.82 -7.82 3.36
C LEU A 199 11.10 -9.01 2.44
N ILE A 200 10.09 -9.84 2.22
CA ILE A 200 10.04 -10.84 1.17
C ILE A 200 9.02 -10.34 0.14
N THR A 201 9.39 -10.23 -1.13
CA THR A 201 8.48 -9.68 -2.16
C THR A 201 8.68 -10.36 -3.50
N ALA A 202 7.63 -10.43 -4.32
CA ALA A 202 7.74 -10.85 -5.72
C ALA A 202 8.04 -9.69 -6.67
N ASN A 203 8.07 -8.43 -6.19
CA ASN A 203 8.31 -7.26 -7.02
C ASN A 203 9.80 -7.02 -7.26
N THR A 204 10.28 -7.34 -8.45
CA THR A 204 11.68 -7.14 -8.84
C THR A 204 12.08 -5.68 -8.97
N MET A 205 11.13 -4.75 -9.14
CA MET A 205 11.42 -3.32 -9.29
C MET A 205 12.06 -2.72 -8.04
N VAL A 206 11.92 -3.38 -6.88
CA VAL A 206 12.56 -2.93 -5.63
C VAL A 206 14.09 -2.83 -5.75
N GLN A 207 14.71 -3.59 -6.66
CA GLN A 207 16.16 -3.53 -6.89
C GLN A 207 16.64 -2.19 -7.47
N ASN A 208 15.76 -1.41 -8.05
CA ASN A 208 16.08 -0.11 -8.65
C ASN A 208 16.11 1.02 -7.61
N TYR A 209 15.76 0.73 -6.36
CA TYR A 209 15.72 1.73 -5.30
C TYR A 209 17.00 1.74 -4.48
N ASP A 210 17.42 2.92 -4.04
CA ASP A 210 18.66 3.15 -3.30
C ASP A 210 18.64 2.57 -1.87
N PHE A 211 17.50 2.15 -1.36
CA PHE A 211 17.36 1.42 -0.10
C PHE A 211 17.46 -0.11 -0.27
N TYR A 212 17.55 -0.63 -1.49
CA TYR A 212 17.63 -2.06 -1.70
C TYR A 212 18.92 -2.64 -1.12
N HIS A 213 18.79 -3.66 -0.29
CA HIS A 213 19.90 -4.47 0.19
C HIS A 213 19.46 -5.94 0.30
N PRO A 214 20.23 -6.93 -0.23
CA PRO A 214 19.83 -8.33 -0.27
C PRO A 214 19.68 -8.99 1.11
N ASN A 215 20.27 -8.43 2.16
CA ASN A 215 20.03 -8.88 3.53
C ASN A 215 18.70 -8.37 4.11
N ASN A 216 18.14 -7.29 3.56
CA ASN A 216 16.92 -6.66 4.04
C ASN A 216 15.72 -7.03 3.20
N ILE A 217 15.92 -7.26 1.90
CA ILE A 217 14.85 -7.53 0.93
C ILE A 217 15.20 -8.77 0.12
N LEU A 218 14.38 -9.79 0.23
CA LEU A 218 14.46 -11.01 -0.58
C LEU A 218 13.40 -10.97 -1.66
N ILE A 219 13.83 -11.11 -2.91
CA ILE A 219 12.92 -11.26 -4.05
C ILE A 219 12.69 -12.74 -4.30
N ILE A 220 11.42 -13.13 -4.36
CA ILE A 220 11.00 -14.51 -4.59
C ILE A 220 10.20 -14.64 -5.87
N ASP A 221 10.21 -15.83 -6.43
CA ASP A 221 9.19 -16.29 -7.36
C ASP A 221 8.06 -16.95 -6.55
N SER A 222 6.89 -16.33 -6.51
CA SER A 222 5.75 -16.85 -5.74
C SER A 222 5.19 -18.17 -6.28
N GLU A 223 5.47 -18.51 -7.54
CA GLU A 223 5.09 -19.79 -8.14
C GLU A 223 6.14 -20.91 -7.86
N ASN A 224 7.36 -20.52 -7.48
CA ASN A 224 8.45 -21.47 -7.22
C ASN A 224 9.29 -21.04 -6.01
N ILE A 225 8.72 -21.16 -4.82
CA ILE A 225 9.31 -20.67 -3.57
C ILE A 225 10.50 -21.53 -3.14
N ASN A 226 11.68 -20.90 -2.99
CA ASN A 226 12.88 -21.53 -2.45
C ASN A 226 12.93 -21.41 -0.92
N ILE A 227 12.49 -22.46 -0.22
CA ILE A 227 12.45 -22.51 1.25
C ILE A 227 13.84 -22.35 1.88
N THR A 228 14.86 -22.95 1.28
CA THR A 228 16.25 -22.87 1.81
C THR A 228 16.76 -21.42 1.76
N GLU A 229 16.43 -20.70 0.70
CA GLU A 229 16.80 -19.30 0.58
C GLU A 229 16.08 -18.41 1.59
N ILE A 230 14.79 -18.63 1.82
CA ILE A 230 14.02 -17.90 2.84
C ILE A 230 14.62 -18.16 4.23
N LYS A 231 14.94 -19.42 4.58
CA LYS A 231 15.58 -19.76 5.88
C LYS A 231 16.89 -19.00 6.04
N ARG A 232 17.77 -19.06 5.04
CA ARG A 232 19.05 -18.34 5.05
C ARG A 232 18.84 -16.83 5.18
N PHE A 233 17.91 -16.26 4.43
CA PHE A 233 17.61 -14.83 4.46
C PHE A 233 17.16 -14.37 5.85
N LEU A 234 16.30 -15.12 6.53
CA LEU A 234 15.82 -14.76 7.87
C LEU A 234 16.93 -14.77 8.94
N GLU A 235 18.01 -15.52 8.72
CA GLU A 235 19.18 -15.60 9.61
C GLU A 235 20.20 -14.47 9.38
N LEU A 236 20.23 -13.87 8.20
CA LEU A 236 21.16 -12.76 7.91
C LEU A 236 20.86 -11.57 8.82
N PRO A 237 21.89 -10.81 9.26
CA PRO A 237 21.66 -9.56 9.97
C PRO A 237 20.99 -8.53 9.06
N TYR A 238 20.10 -7.71 9.64
CA TYR A 238 19.57 -6.53 8.95
C TYR A 238 20.72 -5.52 8.77
N VAL A 239 20.84 -4.94 7.59
CA VAL A 239 21.82 -3.89 7.29
C VAL A 239 21.14 -2.54 7.41
N GLU A 240 21.66 -1.68 8.29
CA GLU A 240 21.08 -0.35 8.51
C GLU A 240 21.14 0.49 7.24
N ILE A 241 19.99 1.05 6.89
CA ILE A 241 19.85 2.02 5.80
C ILE A 241 20.07 3.42 6.37
N SER A 242 20.82 4.24 5.66
CA SER A 242 21.12 5.59 6.14
C SER A 242 19.87 6.43 6.34
N GLN A 243 19.88 7.30 7.35
CA GLN A 243 18.74 8.16 7.64
C GLN A 243 18.40 9.11 6.47
N ASP A 244 19.40 9.48 5.66
CA ASP A 244 19.16 10.30 4.48
C ASP A 244 18.31 9.58 3.45
N ILE A 245 18.55 8.28 3.23
CA ILE A 245 17.69 7.45 2.37
C ILE A 245 16.29 7.31 2.97
N ILE A 246 16.18 7.01 4.27
CA ILE A 246 14.88 6.94 4.96
C ILE A 246 14.10 8.26 4.80
N ASN A 247 14.76 9.39 5.04
CA ASN A 247 14.15 10.72 4.92
C ASN A 247 13.66 11.00 3.50
N LYS A 248 14.33 10.49 2.47
CA LYS A 248 13.91 10.64 1.07
C LYS A 248 12.52 10.06 0.82
N TYR A 249 12.18 8.96 1.53
CA TYR A 249 10.91 8.25 1.35
C TYR A 249 9.88 8.48 2.47
N ASN A 250 10.14 9.36 3.42
CA ASN A 250 9.17 9.63 4.49
C ASN A 250 8.03 10.55 4.02
N VAL A 251 6.91 10.53 4.76
CA VAL A 251 5.73 11.34 4.45
C VAL A 251 6.02 12.82 4.37
N LYS A 252 6.97 13.33 5.15
CA LYS A 252 7.36 14.74 5.14
C LYS A 252 7.97 15.14 3.79
N ASN A 253 8.86 14.30 3.24
CA ASN A 253 9.45 14.55 1.93
C ASN A 253 8.44 14.34 0.81
N PHE A 254 7.58 13.31 0.92
CA PHE A 254 6.47 13.12 0.01
C PHE A 254 5.59 14.37 -0.08
N THR A 255 5.16 14.94 1.04
CA THR A 255 4.33 16.15 1.05
C THR A 255 5.07 17.36 0.48
N LYS A 256 6.36 17.53 0.80
CA LYS A 256 7.18 18.60 0.20
C LYS A 256 7.22 18.51 -1.32
N ASN A 257 7.42 17.32 -1.86
CA ASN A 257 7.51 17.10 -3.30
C ASN A 257 6.17 17.35 -4.01
N ILE A 258 5.05 16.83 -3.42
CA ILE A 258 3.71 17.02 -3.98
C ILE A 258 3.30 18.51 -3.94
N PHE A 259 3.58 19.21 -2.84
CA PHE A 259 3.12 20.59 -2.64
C PHE A 259 4.18 21.64 -2.99
N LYS A 260 5.39 21.21 -3.41
CA LYS A 260 6.49 22.09 -3.81
C LYS A 260 6.89 23.11 -2.72
N LEU A 261 6.98 22.61 -1.46
CA LEU A 261 7.29 23.40 -0.25
C LEU A 261 8.80 23.46 0.03
#